data_8446076634b48809865d2400013e8fa6
#
_entry.id   8446076634b48809865d2400013e8fa6
#
_cell.length_a   1.000
_cell.length_b   1.000
_cell.length_c   1.000
_cell.angle_alpha   90.00
_cell.angle_beta   90.00
_cell.angle_gamma   90.00
#
_symmetry.space_group_name_H-M   'P 1'
#
loop_
_entity.id
_entity.type
_entity.pdbx_description
1 polymer ?
#
loop_
_entity_poly.entity_id
_entity_poly.type
_entity_poly.pdbx_seq_one_letter_code
_entity_poly.pdbx_strand_id
1 'polypeptide(L)'
;MNFYNEGWSSLKHGGLLISAKKLTEYFPETLPALNHWQAEQLRRAVTAFDGTNASLGALLDYMLQDLSGFPADQWQKAQAVGSQWSIRSFTGVLIKPRRIWCGPNGEVLPVFVPEEGATRQFSGRLGVGRSRKLLSRVTEWLRRQHLPFAMVTNGRQWRLVHAGSDFESWCEWDIEFWFEEGEPSAQTLAWRTLISPQNFLRDGGQSARLHKAVNESRKGQAELSAVLGERVRQSVESLISASQATIETANLDEKGVDYNHLYVAGSRIIMRCIVTLFAEARQLLPVDNTIYQQAYSLEGLRQQLDRRSGGRGSDRLTHGRSAWPRLIALFNLIYHGSSHQAIPVPHYGGALFEPGDPESTDPISKALAVLESQDNLISDQQVFTILRLLTRTRVKIRQGNRNTWVDGPVNFSALSSEYIGILYEG
;
A
#
# COMPACT_ATOMS: atom_id res chain seq x y z
N MET A 1 15.87 9.37 13.27
CA MET A 1 14.54 9.18 12.64
C MET A 1 14.54 9.94 11.33
N ASN A 2 14.18 9.30 10.24
CA ASN A 2 14.28 9.93 8.92
C ASN A 2 12.94 10.64 8.67
N PHE A 3 12.89 11.95 8.81
CA PHE A 3 11.71 12.80 8.61
C PHE A 3 10.92 12.53 7.31
N TYR A 4 11.60 11.96 6.31
CA TYR A 4 11.01 11.52 5.06
C TYR A 4 9.99 10.41 5.22
N ASN A 5 10.29 9.43 6.05
CA ASN A 5 9.39 8.29 6.24
C ASN A 5 8.12 8.70 6.99
N GLU A 6 8.21 9.67 7.90
CA GLU A 6 7.05 10.17 8.64
C GLU A 6 6.12 10.99 7.73
N GLY A 7 6.67 11.92 6.94
CA GLY A 7 5.88 12.72 6.01
C GLY A 7 5.21 11.89 4.92
N TRP A 8 5.92 10.89 4.38
CA TRP A 8 5.37 10.00 3.35
C TRP A 8 4.35 9.01 3.92
N SER A 9 4.61 8.42 5.08
CA SER A 9 3.71 7.47 5.73
C SER A 9 2.42 8.09 6.25
N SER A 10 2.44 9.40 6.54
CA SER A 10 1.25 10.16 6.98
C SER A 10 0.31 10.55 5.82
N LEU A 11 0.74 10.36 4.55
CA LEU A 11 -0.11 10.59 3.40
C LEU A 11 -1.13 9.46 3.23
N LYS A 12 -2.26 9.77 2.61
CA LYS A 12 -3.17 8.73 2.12
C LYS A 12 -2.68 8.25 0.77
N HIS A 13 -2.78 6.94 0.55
CA HIS A 13 -2.38 6.30 -0.69
C HIS A 13 -3.53 5.51 -1.30
N GLY A 14 -3.60 5.51 -2.64
CA GLY A 14 -4.40 4.59 -3.42
C GLY A 14 -3.47 3.88 -4.40
N GLY A 15 -3.29 2.59 -4.23
CA GLY A 15 -2.24 1.84 -4.90
C GLY A 15 -0.82 2.21 -4.46
N LEU A 16 0.19 1.56 -5.03
CA LEU A 16 1.58 1.91 -4.78
C LEU A 16 2.05 2.98 -5.77
N LEU A 17 2.26 4.20 -5.31
CA LEU A 17 2.90 5.23 -6.13
C LEU A 17 4.42 5.07 -6.10
N ILE A 18 5.04 5.16 -4.92
CA ILE A 18 6.49 4.99 -4.74
C ILE A 18 6.72 4.14 -3.49
N SER A 19 7.58 3.12 -3.59
CA SER A 19 7.99 2.33 -2.42
C SER A 19 8.96 3.12 -1.53
N ALA A 20 8.94 2.87 -0.21
CA ALA A 20 9.83 3.55 0.74
C ALA A 20 11.32 3.41 0.36
N LYS A 21 11.72 2.24 -0.16
CA LYS A 21 13.08 2.01 -0.66
C LYS A 21 13.41 2.93 -1.83
N LYS A 22 12.52 3.08 -2.81
CA LYS A 22 12.73 3.93 -3.99
C LYS A 22 12.60 5.41 -3.65
N LEU A 23 11.77 5.74 -2.67
CA LEU A 23 11.71 7.11 -2.15
C LEU A 23 13.09 7.55 -1.60
N THR A 24 13.72 6.73 -0.76
CA THR A 24 15.05 7.02 -0.21
C THR A 24 16.15 7.00 -1.29
N GLU A 25 16.06 6.11 -2.28
CA GLU A 25 17.04 5.98 -3.36
C GLU A 25 17.00 7.18 -4.32
N TYR A 26 15.80 7.59 -4.72
CA TYR A 26 15.62 8.66 -5.70
C TYR A 26 15.56 10.05 -5.08
N PHE A 27 15.20 10.17 -3.81
CA PHE A 27 15.09 11.45 -3.10
C PHE A 27 15.91 11.41 -1.79
N PRO A 28 17.23 11.17 -1.85
CA PRO A 28 18.05 11.03 -0.66
C PRO A 28 18.26 12.36 0.08
N GLU A 29 18.09 13.49 -0.60
CA GLU A 29 18.33 14.82 -0.05
C GLU A 29 17.16 15.23 0.85
N THR A 30 17.46 15.61 2.07
CA THR A 30 16.49 16.22 2.98
C THR A 30 16.49 17.73 2.75
N LEU A 31 15.34 18.26 2.31
CA LEU A 31 15.17 19.71 2.27
C LEU A 31 15.16 20.29 3.69
N PRO A 32 15.70 21.50 3.90
CA PRO A 32 15.59 22.17 5.19
C PRO A 32 14.11 22.42 5.53
N ALA A 33 13.79 22.41 6.82
CA ALA A 33 12.48 22.84 7.29
C ALA A 33 12.15 24.26 6.76
N LEU A 34 10.86 24.57 6.65
CA LEU A 34 10.45 25.94 6.35
C LEU A 34 10.92 26.88 7.47
N ASN A 35 11.52 28.01 7.10
CA ASN A 35 11.79 29.02 8.09
C ASN A 35 10.48 29.69 8.56
N HIS A 36 10.54 30.44 9.66
CA HIS A 36 9.35 31.04 10.27
C HIS A 36 8.56 31.90 9.28
N TRP A 37 9.23 32.70 8.44
CA TRP A 37 8.56 33.52 7.43
C TRP A 37 7.84 32.67 6.37
N GLN A 38 8.50 31.62 5.85
CA GLN A 38 7.89 30.71 4.89
C GLN A 38 6.71 29.94 5.48
N ALA A 39 6.84 29.48 6.71
CA ALA A 39 5.75 28.82 7.43
C ALA A 39 4.54 29.73 7.62
N GLU A 40 4.77 30.99 7.97
CA GLU A 40 3.70 31.98 8.13
C GLU A 40 3.03 32.34 6.79
N GLN A 41 3.79 32.46 5.69
CA GLN A 41 3.21 32.68 4.37
C GLN A 41 2.35 31.48 3.93
N LEU A 42 2.82 30.25 4.18
CA LEU A 42 2.03 29.05 3.91
C LEU A 42 0.74 29.03 4.74
N ARG A 43 0.84 29.34 6.03
CA ARG A 43 -0.33 29.43 6.93
C ARG A 43 -1.35 30.43 6.41
N ARG A 44 -0.92 31.62 6.01
CA ARG A 44 -1.80 32.65 5.43
C ARG A 44 -2.47 32.18 4.15
N ALA A 45 -1.73 31.56 3.24
CA ALA A 45 -2.28 31.05 1.99
C ALA A 45 -3.34 29.96 2.23
N VAL A 46 -3.10 29.05 3.18
CA VAL A 46 -4.05 27.99 3.57
C VAL A 46 -5.29 28.57 4.23
N THR A 47 -5.12 29.51 5.17
CA THR A 47 -6.24 30.15 5.91
C THR A 47 -7.08 31.05 5.02
N ALA A 48 -6.48 31.68 4.00
CA ALA A 48 -7.21 32.56 3.05
C ALA A 48 -8.09 31.77 2.09
N PHE A 49 -7.95 30.46 2.02
CA PHE A 49 -8.81 29.61 1.18
C PHE A 49 -10.19 29.41 1.82
N ASP A 50 -11.20 30.04 1.25
CA ASP A 50 -12.60 30.02 1.69
C ASP A 50 -13.50 29.08 0.87
N GLY A 51 -12.93 28.28 -0.04
CA GLY A 51 -13.67 27.39 -0.92
C GLY A 51 -14.20 28.04 -2.20
N THR A 52 -13.91 29.32 -2.44
CA THR A 52 -14.32 30.01 -3.69
C THR A 52 -13.32 29.76 -4.83
N ASN A 53 -13.75 30.00 -6.07
CA ASN A 53 -12.87 29.94 -7.24
C ASN A 53 -11.74 30.96 -7.21
N ALA A 54 -11.99 32.13 -6.65
CA ALA A 54 -10.99 33.19 -6.56
C ALA A 54 -9.88 32.82 -5.57
N SER A 55 -10.25 32.38 -4.36
CA SER A 55 -9.30 31.91 -3.34
C SER A 55 -8.57 30.66 -3.77
N LEU A 56 -9.23 29.71 -4.48
CA LEU A 56 -8.57 28.56 -5.07
C LEU A 56 -7.50 29.00 -6.08
N GLY A 57 -7.78 30.01 -6.89
CA GLY A 57 -6.82 30.56 -7.85
C GLY A 57 -5.53 31.01 -7.17
N ALA A 58 -5.65 31.81 -6.11
CA ALA A 58 -4.55 32.31 -5.31
C ALA A 58 -3.79 31.17 -4.60
N LEU A 59 -4.52 30.21 -4.02
CA LEU A 59 -3.91 29.04 -3.38
C LEU A 59 -3.12 28.20 -4.37
N LEU A 60 -3.65 27.95 -5.59
CA LEU A 60 -2.93 27.24 -6.66
C LEU A 60 -1.65 27.97 -7.06
N ASP A 61 -1.67 29.31 -7.16
CA ASP A 61 -0.47 30.07 -7.46
C ASP A 61 0.57 29.89 -6.36
N TYR A 62 0.20 30.09 -5.10
CA TYR A 62 1.11 29.94 -3.98
C TYR A 62 1.70 28.52 -3.90
N MET A 63 0.85 27.50 -3.92
CA MET A 63 1.29 26.09 -3.77
C MET A 63 2.23 25.63 -4.88
N LEU A 64 1.94 26.02 -6.12
CA LEU A 64 2.70 25.53 -7.28
C LEU A 64 3.89 26.42 -7.62
N GLN A 65 3.79 27.73 -7.45
CA GLN A 65 4.86 28.66 -7.80
C GLN A 65 5.76 28.96 -6.60
N ASP A 66 5.20 29.47 -5.51
CA ASP A 66 6.01 29.94 -4.36
C ASP A 66 6.53 28.77 -3.51
N LEU A 67 5.67 27.79 -3.19
CA LEU A 67 6.05 26.65 -2.34
C LEU A 67 6.82 25.57 -3.10
N SER A 68 6.41 25.27 -4.34
CA SER A 68 6.98 24.18 -5.15
C SER A 68 8.02 24.65 -6.17
N GLY A 69 8.11 25.96 -6.46
CA GLY A 69 9.11 26.55 -7.33
C GLY A 69 8.86 26.37 -8.84
N PHE A 70 7.64 26.10 -9.27
CA PHE A 70 7.34 26.08 -10.70
C PHE A 70 7.32 27.48 -11.29
N PRO A 71 8.02 27.77 -12.41
CA PRO A 71 8.04 29.08 -13.03
C PRO A 71 6.64 29.57 -13.42
N ALA A 72 6.30 30.80 -13.07
CA ALA A 72 4.96 31.37 -13.26
C ALA A 72 4.57 31.50 -14.76
N ASP A 73 5.54 31.79 -15.61
CA ASP A 73 5.39 31.96 -17.07
C ASP A 73 5.14 30.65 -17.82
N GLN A 74 5.43 29.50 -17.20
CA GLN A 74 5.23 28.19 -17.79
C GLN A 74 3.81 27.60 -17.55
N TRP A 75 2.93 28.35 -16.89
CA TRP A 75 1.56 27.92 -16.60
C TRP A 75 0.53 28.48 -17.57
N GLN A 76 -0.20 27.59 -18.23
CA GLN A 76 -1.46 27.94 -18.89
C GLN A 76 -2.60 27.88 -17.89
N LYS A 77 -3.29 28.99 -17.66
CA LYS A 77 -4.33 29.10 -16.62
C LYS A 77 -5.72 29.19 -17.26
N ALA A 78 -6.67 28.47 -16.71
CA ALA A 78 -8.11 28.55 -17.03
C ALA A 78 -8.42 28.60 -18.55
N GLN A 79 -8.80 29.77 -19.06
CA GLN A 79 -9.20 29.97 -20.45
C GLN A 79 -8.03 29.85 -21.43
N ALA A 80 -6.80 30.13 -20.99
CA ALA A 80 -5.58 30.01 -21.80
C ALA A 80 -5.15 28.54 -22.02
N VAL A 81 -5.75 27.58 -21.33
CA VAL A 81 -5.51 26.16 -21.58
C VAL A 81 -6.03 25.81 -22.96
N GLY A 82 -5.12 25.40 -23.86
CA GLY A 82 -5.44 25.12 -25.26
C GLY A 82 -6.49 24.01 -25.45
N SER A 83 -7.17 24.03 -26.59
CA SER A 83 -8.22 23.04 -26.92
C SER A 83 -7.67 21.61 -27.05
N GLN A 84 -6.38 21.44 -27.42
CA GLN A 84 -5.70 20.15 -27.47
C GLN A 84 -5.71 19.38 -26.14
N TRP A 85 -5.87 20.09 -25.03
CA TRP A 85 -5.98 19.52 -23.69
C TRP A 85 -7.40 19.18 -23.26
N SER A 86 -8.37 19.34 -24.16
CA SER A 86 -9.78 19.03 -23.91
C SER A 86 -10.13 17.72 -24.60
N ILE A 87 -10.58 16.72 -23.83
CA ILE A 87 -11.07 15.47 -24.37
C ILE A 87 -12.51 15.20 -23.92
N ARG A 88 -13.28 14.45 -24.70
CA ARG A 88 -14.56 13.90 -24.26
C ARG A 88 -14.33 12.50 -23.71
N SER A 89 -14.84 12.25 -22.50
CA SER A 89 -14.81 10.92 -21.89
C SER A 89 -15.64 9.92 -22.70
N PHE A 90 -15.50 8.63 -22.42
CA PHE A 90 -16.38 7.59 -22.98
C PHE A 90 -17.87 7.83 -22.66
N THR A 91 -18.16 8.57 -21.57
CA THR A 91 -19.51 8.97 -21.21
C THR A 91 -19.95 10.31 -21.80
N GLY A 92 -19.17 10.89 -22.72
CA GLY A 92 -19.47 12.17 -23.41
C GLY A 92 -19.14 13.44 -22.61
N VAL A 93 -18.67 13.30 -21.35
CA VAL A 93 -18.32 14.46 -20.51
C VAL A 93 -17.02 15.10 -20.97
N LEU A 94 -16.99 16.42 -21.06
CA LEU A 94 -15.77 17.16 -21.37
C LEU A 94 -14.81 17.12 -20.17
N ILE A 95 -13.59 16.66 -20.40
CA ILE A 95 -12.51 16.65 -19.40
C ILE A 95 -11.47 17.66 -19.85
N LYS A 96 -11.26 18.70 -19.04
CA LYS A 96 -10.28 19.75 -19.29
C LYS A 96 -9.59 20.11 -17.98
N PRO A 97 -8.25 20.17 -17.95
CA PRO A 97 -7.54 20.62 -16.74
C PRO A 97 -7.79 22.11 -16.46
N ARG A 98 -7.78 22.47 -15.21
CA ARG A 98 -7.90 23.86 -14.74
C ARG A 98 -6.66 24.68 -15.09
N ARG A 99 -5.49 24.05 -15.01
CA ARG A 99 -4.18 24.60 -15.33
C ARG A 99 -3.31 23.52 -15.93
N ILE A 100 -2.34 23.94 -16.72
CA ILE A 100 -1.29 23.05 -17.24
C ILE A 100 0.05 23.76 -17.10
N TRP A 101 0.99 23.07 -16.48
CA TRP A 101 2.40 23.42 -16.56
C TRP A 101 3.01 22.76 -17.79
N CYS A 102 3.78 23.56 -18.54
CA CYS A 102 4.53 23.10 -19.72
C CYS A 102 6.00 23.41 -19.48
N GLY A 103 6.77 22.36 -19.23
CA GLY A 103 8.22 22.46 -19.04
C GLY A 103 8.96 22.69 -20.37
N PRO A 104 10.26 23.04 -20.29
CA PRO A 104 11.06 23.45 -21.45
C PRO A 104 11.30 22.36 -22.48
N ASN A 105 11.26 21.07 -22.10
CA ASN A 105 11.50 19.94 -22.99
C ASN A 105 10.20 19.16 -23.31
N GLY A 106 9.04 19.83 -23.21
CA GLY A 106 7.74 19.23 -23.48
C GLY A 106 7.17 18.39 -22.31
N GLU A 107 7.69 18.58 -21.11
CA GLU A 107 7.08 18.04 -19.92
C GLU A 107 5.74 18.72 -19.62
N VAL A 108 4.79 17.97 -19.08
CA VAL A 108 3.44 18.48 -18.81
C VAL A 108 2.96 17.98 -17.44
N LEU A 109 2.44 18.91 -16.64
CA LEU A 109 1.73 18.60 -15.40
C LEU A 109 0.37 19.29 -15.39
N PRO A 110 -0.72 18.57 -15.69
CA PRO A 110 -2.07 19.12 -15.60
C PRO A 110 -2.55 19.15 -14.16
N VAL A 111 -3.36 20.16 -13.84
CA VAL A 111 -4.05 20.31 -12.56
C VAL A 111 -5.55 20.26 -12.80
N PHE A 112 -6.22 19.31 -12.17
CA PHE A 112 -7.66 19.15 -12.23
C PHE A 112 -8.31 19.54 -10.93
N VAL A 113 -9.52 20.11 -11.04
CA VAL A 113 -10.39 20.43 -9.90
C VAL A 113 -11.75 19.77 -10.12
N PRO A 114 -12.50 19.43 -9.05
CA PRO A 114 -13.87 18.96 -9.18
C PRO A 114 -14.75 19.97 -9.93
N GLU A 115 -15.78 19.49 -10.62
CA GLU A 115 -16.80 20.37 -11.19
C GLU A 115 -17.49 21.13 -10.06
N GLU A 116 -17.60 22.44 -10.23
CA GLU A 116 -18.26 23.31 -9.27
C GLU A 116 -19.74 23.00 -9.14
N GLY A 117 -20.23 23.02 -7.91
CA GLY A 117 -21.67 22.97 -7.65
C GLY A 117 -22.35 24.31 -7.95
N ALA A 118 -23.67 24.36 -7.82
CA ALA A 118 -24.47 25.57 -7.99
C ALA A 118 -23.99 26.75 -7.10
N THR A 119 -23.36 26.46 -5.96
CA THR A 119 -22.77 27.44 -5.03
C THR A 119 -21.36 27.85 -5.35
N ARG A 120 -20.70 27.22 -6.35
CA ARG A 120 -19.28 27.44 -6.70
C ARG A 120 -18.32 27.33 -5.50
N GLN A 121 -18.65 26.52 -4.51
CA GLN A 121 -17.83 26.27 -3.34
C GLN A 121 -17.27 24.84 -3.35
N PHE A 122 -15.97 24.73 -3.09
CA PHE A 122 -15.26 23.45 -2.94
C PHE A 122 -15.35 22.97 -1.48
N SER A 123 -16.48 22.40 -1.08
CA SER A 123 -16.73 21.98 0.30
C SER A 123 -16.67 20.46 0.52
N GLY A 124 -16.68 19.68 -0.55
CA GLY A 124 -16.66 18.20 -0.48
C GLY A 124 -15.25 17.63 -0.47
N ARG A 125 -15.07 16.44 0.15
CA ARG A 125 -13.81 15.69 0.07
C ARG A 125 -13.62 15.08 -1.31
N LEU A 126 -12.36 14.99 -1.78
CA LEU A 126 -12.03 14.27 -3.00
C LEU A 126 -12.44 12.79 -2.90
N GLY A 127 -13.07 12.29 -3.96
CA GLY A 127 -13.56 10.91 -4.02
C GLY A 127 -14.95 10.69 -3.40
N VAL A 128 -15.60 11.75 -2.88
CA VAL A 128 -16.95 11.68 -2.31
C VAL A 128 -17.89 12.61 -3.08
N GLY A 129 -19.15 12.27 -3.17
CA GLY A 129 -20.18 13.11 -3.85
C GLY A 129 -19.85 13.33 -5.33
N ARG A 130 -19.86 14.59 -5.77
CA ARG A 130 -19.62 14.98 -7.18
C ARG A 130 -18.20 14.67 -7.66
N SER A 131 -17.21 14.73 -6.79
CA SER A 131 -15.81 14.43 -7.14
C SER A 131 -15.50 12.92 -7.23
N ARG A 132 -16.47 12.04 -6.93
CA ARG A 132 -16.26 10.57 -6.92
C ARG A 132 -15.73 10.03 -8.25
N LYS A 133 -16.19 10.57 -9.36
CA LYS A 133 -15.80 10.14 -10.72
C LYS A 133 -14.60 10.92 -11.27
N LEU A 134 -14.08 11.91 -10.53
CA LEU A 134 -13.01 12.77 -11.04
C LEU A 134 -11.71 11.99 -11.28
N LEU A 135 -11.33 11.11 -10.36
CA LEU A 135 -10.12 10.31 -10.49
C LEU A 135 -10.14 9.45 -11.77
N SER A 136 -11.22 8.72 -12.00
CA SER A 136 -11.37 7.88 -13.22
C SER A 136 -11.31 8.73 -14.49
N ARG A 137 -11.90 9.93 -14.51
CA ARG A 137 -11.84 10.85 -15.64
C ARG A 137 -10.41 11.37 -15.87
N VAL A 138 -9.70 11.70 -14.79
CA VAL A 138 -8.31 12.16 -14.87
C VAL A 138 -7.41 11.03 -15.38
N THR A 139 -7.60 9.81 -14.90
CA THR A 139 -6.87 8.63 -15.37
C THR A 139 -7.13 8.36 -16.85
N GLU A 140 -8.39 8.44 -17.30
CA GLU A 140 -8.75 8.34 -18.72
C GLU A 140 -8.04 9.44 -19.55
N TRP A 141 -8.04 10.67 -19.04
CA TRP A 141 -7.40 11.80 -19.70
C TRP A 141 -5.89 11.60 -19.82
N LEU A 142 -5.21 11.19 -18.74
CA LEU A 142 -3.78 10.92 -18.72
C LEU A 142 -3.39 9.84 -19.73
N ARG A 143 -4.15 8.75 -19.79
CA ARG A 143 -3.90 7.64 -20.72
C ARG A 143 -4.04 8.09 -22.18
N ARG A 144 -5.06 8.88 -22.49
CA ARG A 144 -5.28 9.41 -23.85
C ARG A 144 -4.25 10.45 -24.27
N GLN A 145 -3.74 11.23 -23.32
CA GLN A 145 -2.69 12.22 -23.56
C GLN A 145 -1.27 11.63 -23.47
N HIS A 146 -1.16 10.34 -23.11
CA HIS A 146 0.13 9.67 -22.89
C HIS A 146 1.01 10.38 -21.85
N LEU A 147 0.37 10.95 -20.81
CA LEU A 147 1.05 11.65 -19.73
C LEU A 147 1.01 10.81 -18.46
N PRO A 148 2.14 10.75 -17.69
CA PRO A 148 2.21 9.88 -16.53
C PRO A 148 1.55 10.46 -15.27
N PHE A 149 1.51 11.78 -15.12
CA PHE A 149 1.10 12.42 -13.87
C PHE A 149 0.07 13.51 -14.05
N ALA A 150 -0.78 13.68 -13.06
CA ALA A 150 -1.65 14.83 -12.85
C ALA A 150 -1.72 15.21 -11.38
N MET A 151 -1.97 16.48 -11.12
CA MET A 151 -2.40 16.98 -9.83
C MET A 151 -3.92 17.11 -9.81
N VAL A 152 -4.56 16.61 -8.74
CA VAL A 152 -6.01 16.75 -8.52
C VAL A 152 -6.24 17.42 -7.17
N THR A 153 -7.02 18.50 -7.14
CA THR A 153 -7.26 19.22 -5.88
C THR A 153 -8.65 19.85 -5.81
N ASN A 154 -9.21 19.90 -4.60
CA ASN A 154 -10.36 20.73 -4.24
C ASN A 154 -9.96 21.95 -3.40
N GLY A 155 -8.67 22.28 -3.35
CA GLY A 155 -8.10 23.33 -2.53
C GLY A 155 -7.64 22.87 -1.15
N ARG A 156 -8.31 21.90 -0.52
CA ARG A 156 -7.93 21.33 0.79
C ARG A 156 -7.11 20.06 0.63
N GLN A 157 -7.60 19.16 -0.21
CA GLN A 157 -6.92 17.89 -0.51
C GLN A 157 -6.21 18.00 -1.86
N TRP A 158 -5.02 17.45 -1.92
CA TRP A 158 -4.14 17.47 -3.08
C TRP A 158 -3.64 16.08 -3.38
N ARG A 159 -3.96 15.56 -4.55
CA ARG A 159 -3.51 14.22 -5.00
C ARG A 159 -2.54 14.34 -6.16
N LEU A 160 -1.39 13.72 -6.01
CA LEU A 160 -0.55 13.38 -7.15
C LEU A 160 -1.00 12.03 -7.69
N VAL A 161 -1.53 12.03 -8.90
CA VAL A 161 -2.08 10.85 -9.57
C VAL A 161 -1.11 10.39 -10.65
N HIS A 162 -0.83 9.11 -10.68
CA HIS A 162 -0.11 8.45 -11.77
C HIS A 162 -1.03 7.46 -12.48
N ALA A 163 -1.05 7.51 -13.81
CA ALA A 163 -1.78 6.58 -14.65
C ALA A 163 -0.82 5.81 -15.54
N GLY A 164 -0.67 4.52 -15.29
CA GLY A 164 -0.05 3.57 -16.23
C GLY A 164 -1.07 3.02 -17.21
N SER A 165 -0.64 2.10 -18.10
CA SER A 165 -1.50 1.48 -19.11
C SER A 165 -2.68 0.72 -18.48
N ASP A 166 -2.41 -0.01 -17.43
CA ASP A 166 -3.29 -1.00 -16.79
C ASP A 166 -3.63 -0.69 -15.32
N PHE A 167 -3.05 0.36 -14.74
CA PHE A 167 -3.22 0.69 -13.31
C PHE A 167 -3.22 2.19 -13.08
N GLU A 168 -3.68 2.57 -11.90
CA GLU A 168 -3.57 3.92 -11.36
C GLU A 168 -3.06 3.86 -9.92
N SER A 169 -2.31 4.87 -9.54
CA SER A 169 -1.85 5.05 -8.16
C SER A 169 -1.81 6.53 -7.81
N TRP A 170 -1.96 6.84 -6.53
CA TRP A 170 -1.92 8.23 -6.08
C TRP A 170 -1.50 8.34 -4.62
N CYS A 171 -0.98 9.50 -4.24
CA CYS A 171 -0.84 9.92 -2.86
C CYS A 171 -1.59 11.25 -2.65
N GLU A 172 -2.08 11.48 -1.42
CA GLU A 172 -2.90 12.63 -1.05
C GLU A 172 -2.34 13.33 0.16
N TRP A 173 -2.15 14.63 0.02
CA TRP A 173 -1.92 15.57 1.11
C TRP A 173 -3.24 16.22 1.49
N ASP A 174 -3.46 16.44 2.79
CA ASP A 174 -4.58 17.19 3.32
C ASP A 174 -4.05 18.41 4.09
N ILE A 175 -4.18 19.59 3.52
CA ILE A 175 -3.60 20.81 4.08
C ILE A 175 -4.27 21.26 5.39
N GLU A 176 -5.43 20.70 5.75
CA GLU A 176 -6.08 20.95 7.04
C GLU A 176 -5.20 20.46 8.19
N PHE A 177 -4.43 19.37 7.99
CA PHE A 177 -3.56 18.79 9.01
C PHE A 177 -2.16 19.39 9.05
N TRP A 178 -1.85 20.36 8.19
CA TRP A 178 -0.49 20.88 8.09
C TRP A 178 -0.05 21.73 9.27
N PHE A 179 -0.99 22.28 10.03
CA PHE A 179 -0.72 23.19 11.15
C PHE A 179 -1.44 22.79 12.45
N GLU A 180 -1.89 21.54 12.60
CA GLU A 180 -2.59 21.08 13.82
C GLU A 180 -1.75 21.26 15.09
N GLU A 181 -0.44 21.05 14.99
CA GLU A 181 0.51 21.22 16.10
C GLU A 181 1.15 22.61 16.15
N GLY A 182 0.65 23.57 15.36
CA GLY A 182 1.16 24.93 15.32
C GLY A 182 2.32 25.13 14.33
N GLU A 183 3.16 24.15 14.09
CA GLU A 183 4.26 24.16 13.12
C GLU A 183 3.89 23.37 11.85
N PRO A 184 4.56 23.61 10.70
CA PRO A 184 4.32 22.85 9.49
C PRO A 184 4.60 21.37 9.68
N SER A 185 3.63 20.51 9.42
CA SER A 185 3.74 19.06 9.58
C SER A 185 4.77 18.43 8.62
N ALA A 186 5.17 17.19 8.89
CA ALA A 186 6.06 16.41 8.02
C ALA A 186 5.53 16.24 6.59
N GLN A 187 4.21 16.36 6.37
CA GLN A 187 3.59 16.35 5.04
C GLN A 187 4.07 17.49 4.15
N THR A 188 4.40 18.66 4.71
CA THR A 188 4.92 19.81 3.95
C THR A 188 6.30 19.52 3.37
N LEU A 189 7.12 18.75 4.09
CA LEU A 189 8.41 18.29 3.60
C LEU A 189 8.24 17.29 2.44
N ALA A 190 7.33 16.31 2.60
CA ALA A 190 7.01 15.37 1.52
C ALA A 190 6.48 16.10 0.27
N TRP A 191 5.65 17.12 0.44
CA TRP A 191 5.18 17.97 -0.66
C TRP A 191 6.34 18.63 -1.39
N ARG A 192 7.17 19.41 -0.69
CA ARG A 192 8.28 20.16 -1.28
C ARG A 192 9.31 19.27 -1.95
N THR A 193 9.50 18.07 -1.42
CA THR A 193 10.41 17.10 -2.00
C THR A 193 9.90 16.53 -3.32
N LEU A 194 8.62 16.16 -3.38
CA LEU A 194 8.06 15.47 -4.55
C LEU A 194 7.54 16.44 -5.60
N ILE A 195 6.85 17.51 -5.16
CA ILE A 195 6.20 18.49 -6.04
C ILE A 195 7.17 19.64 -6.32
N SER A 196 8.17 19.36 -7.11
CA SER A 196 9.19 20.30 -7.55
C SER A 196 9.41 20.12 -9.06
N PRO A 197 9.62 21.20 -9.85
CA PRO A 197 9.82 21.11 -11.30
C PRO A 197 10.91 20.10 -11.69
N GLN A 198 12.00 20.05 -10.94
CA GLN A 198 13.15 19.18 -11.18
C GLN A 198 12.77 17.69 -11.23
N ASN A 199 11.73 17.28 -10.51
CA ASN A 199 11.28 15.89 -10.47
C ASN A 199 10.44 15.51 -11.70
N PHE A 200 9.91 16.50 -12.41
CA PHE A 200 9.13 16.33 -13.64
C PHE A 200 9.94 16.59 -14.92
N LEU A 201 11.10 17.27 -14.80
CA LEU A 201 11.96 17.54 -15.94
C LEU A 201 12.65 16.26 -16.44
N ARG A 202 12.82 16.17 -17.75
CA ARG A 202 13.55 15.11 -18.43
C ARG A 202 15.02 15.52 -18.58
N ASP A 203 15.92 14.59 -18.37
CA ASP A 203 17.34 14.80 -18.54
C ASP A 203 17.86 13.99 -19.74
N GLY A 204 18.39 14.68 -20.76
CA GLY A 204 19.03 14.04 -21.92
C GLY A 204 18.16 12.98 -22.62
N GLY A 205 16.83 13.16 -22.72
CA GLY A 205 15.91 12.20 -23.30
C GLY A 205 15.48 11.05 -22.36
N GLN A 206 15.96 11.03 -21.13
CA GLN A 206 15.56 10.06 -20.12
C GLN A 206 14.24 10.49 -19.44
N SER A 207 13.52 9.50 -18.89
CA SER A 207 12.32 9.77 -18.09
C SER A 207 12.64 10.64 -16.87
N ALA A 208 11.71 11.50 -16.50
CA ALA A 208 11.80 12.32 -15.29
C ALA A 208 12.08 11.48 -14.03
N ARG A 209 12.76 12.07 -13.05
CA ARG A 209 13.17 11.42 -11.78
C ARG A 209 11.99 10.75 -11.08
N LEU A 210 10.88 11.47 -10.94
CA LEU A 210 9.65 10.95 -10.34
C LEU A 210 9.09 9.74 -11.11
N HIS A 211 9.07 9.81 -12.43
CA HIS A 211 8.59 8.73 -13.28
C HIS A 211 9.46 7.47 -13.19
N LYS A 212 10.79 7.63 -13.10
CA LYS A 212 11.71 6.51 -12.84
C LYS A 212 11.42 5.85 -11.50
N ALA A 213 11.29 6.65 -10.42
CA ALA A 213 11.01 6.15 -9.08
C ALA A 213 9.70 5.34 -9.03
N VAL A 214 8.64 5.83 -9.69
CA VAL A 214 7.34 5.13 -9.78
C VAL A 214 7.47 3.82 -10.55
N ASN A 215 8.07 3.85 -11.75
CA ASN A 215 8.21 2.66 -12.59
C ASN A 215 9.07 1.57 -11.93
N GLU A 216 10.16 1.95 -11.26
CA GLU A 216 11.00 0.98 -10.55
C GLU A 216 10.35 0.43 -9.29
N SER A 217 9.54 1.24 -8.60
CA SER A 217 8.72 0.75 -7.48
C SER A 217 7.76 -0.35 -7.94
N ARG A 218 7.14 -0.16 -9.10
CA ARG A 218 6.23 -1.16 -9.68
C ARG A 218 6.93 -2.41 -10.16
N LYS A 219 8.07 -2.27 -10.87
CA LYS A 219 8.84 -3.45 -11.29
C LYS A 219 9.22 -4.32 -10.09
N GLY A 220 9.74 -3.70 -9.04
CA GLY A 220 10.08 -4.41 -7.81
C GLY A 220 8.87 -5.09 -7.16
N GLN A 221 7.69 -4.49 -7.25
CA GLN A 221 6.46 -5.06 -6.73
C GLN A 221 5.96 -6.24 -7.58
N ALA A 222 5.99 -6.14 -8.89
CA ALA A 222 5.59 -7.21 -9.80
C ALA A 222 6.50 -8.44 -9.67
N GLU A 223 7.81 -8.23 -9.57
CA GLU A 223 8.78 -9.30 -9.31
C GLU A 223 8.52 -9.98 -7.97
N LEU A 224 8.26 -9.21 -6.91
CA LEU A 224 7.93 -9.73 -5.59
C LEU A 224 6.62 -10.52 -5.60
N SER A 225 5.62 -10.04 -6.32
CA SER A 225 4.31 -10.69 -6.42
C SER A 225 4.41 -12.06 -7.11
N ALA A 226 5.14 -12.16 -8.22
CA ALA A 226 5.33 -13.42 -8.92
C ALA A 226 6.06 -14.46 -8.03
N VAL A 227 7.13 -14.03 -7.33
CA VAL A 227 7.85 -14.91 -6.40
C VAL A 227 6.96 -15.32 -5.23
N LEU A 228 6.16 -14.38 -4.69
CA LEU A 228 5.26 -14.66 -3.57
C LEU A 228 4.13 -15.61 -3.98
N GLY A 229 3.57 -15.51 -5.17
CA GLY A 229 2.56 -16.42 -5.69
C GLY A 229 3.05 -17.88 -5.71
N GLU A 230 4.24 -18.13 -6.25
CA GLU A 230 4.84 -19.47 -6.22
C GLU A 230 5.11 -19.96 -4.78
N ARG A 231 5.52 -19.08 -3.87
CA ARG A 231 5.74 -19.42 -2.46
C ARG A 231 4.44 -19.70 -1.72
N VAL A 232 3.35 -18.99 -2.08
CA VAL A 232 2.00 -19.29 -1.57
C VAL A 232 1.60 -20.71 -1.96
N ARG A 233 1.71 -21.06 -3.24
CA ARG A 233 1.42 -22.42 -3.74
C ARG A 233 2.21 -23.49 -2.97
N GLN A 234 3.52 -23.33 -2.85
CA GLN A 234 4.39 -24.23 -2.09
C GLN A 234 4.00 -24.34 -0.61
N SER A 235 3.55 -23.22 -0.02
CA SER A 235 3.11 -23.18 1.38
C SER A 235 1.80 -23.94 1.58
N VAL A 236 0.85 -23.83 0.64
CA VAL A 236 -0.42 -24.57 0.65
C VAL A 236 -0.15 -26.08 0.52
N GLU A 237 0.67 -26.48 -0.44
CA GLU A 237 1.06 -27.90 -0.62
C GLU A 237 1.75 -28.46 0.63
N SER A 238 2.66 -27.67 1.24
CA SER A 238 3.32 -28.04 2.50
C SER A 238 2.34 -28.19 3.66
N LEU A 239 1.34 -27.32 3.75
CA LEU A 239 0.31 -27.38 4.79
C LEU A 239 -0.56 -28.63 4.62
N ILE A 240 -1.06 -28.91 3.42
CA ILE A 240 -1.89 -30.10 3.13
C ILE A 240 -1.10 -31.38 3.44
N SER A 241 0.14 -31.45 2.97
CA SER A 241 1.03 -32.59 3.24
C SER A 241 1.28 -32.78 4.75
N ALA A 242 1.46 -31.68 5.49
CA ALA A 242 1.64 -31.73 6.95
C ALA A 242 0.39 -32.18 7.71
N SER A 243 -0.79 -31.97 7.14
CA SER A 243 -2.09 -32.30 7.72
C SER A 243 -2.62 -33.66 7.27
N GLN A 244 -1.88 -34.43 6.46
CA GLN A 244 -2.40 -35.61 5.79
C GLN A 244 -2.99 -36.64 6.75
N ALA A 245 -2.34 -36.92 7.87
CA ALA A 245 -2.84 -37.88 8.86
C ALA A 245 -4.19 -37.46 9.46
N THR A 246 -4.37 -36.15 9.70
CA THR A 246 -5.65 -35.60 10.20
C THR A 246 -6.73 -35.62 9.14
N ILE A 247 -6.36 -35.34 7.88
CA ILE A 247 -7.28 -35.38 6.73
C ILE A 247 -7.80 -36.79 6.52
N GLU A 248 -6.93 -37.81 6.54
CA GLU A 248 -7.29 -39.22 6.40
C GLU A 248 -8.22 -39.71 7.52
N THR A 249 -7.95 -39.28 8.77
CA THR A 249 -8.77 -39.67 9.93
C THR A 249 -10.14 -38.96 9.91
N ALA A 250 -10.27 -37.80 9.28
CA ALA A 250 -11.49 -37.01 9.27
C ALA A 250 -12.59 -37.54 8.31
N ASN A 251 -12.29 -38.54 7.47
CA ASN A 251 -13.20 -39.12 6.47
C ASN A 251 -13.93 -38.06 5.63
N LEU A 252 -13.17 -37.12 5.07
CA LEU A 252 -13.68 -35.94 4.39
C LEU A 252 -14.49 -36.26 3.14
N ASP A 253 -14.19 -37.35 2.45
CA ASP A 253 -14.94 -37.82 1.27
C ASP A 253 -16.41 -38.08 1.62
N GLU A 254 -16.68 -38.70 2.78
CA GLU A 254 -18.03 -38.94 3.28
C GLU A 254 -18.77 -37.66 3.62
N LYS A 255 -18.03 -36.57 3.90
CA LYS A 255 -18.55 -35.23 4.20
C LYS A 255 -18.70 -34.34 2.96
N GLY A 256 -18.43 -34.88 1.76
CA GLY A 256 -18.50 -34.15 0.49
C GLY A 256 -17.38 -33.14 0.28
N VAL A 257 -16.24 -33.35 0.93
CA VAL A 257 -15.04 -32.49 0.81
C VAL A 257 -14.01 -33.19 -0.07
N ASP A 258 -13.70 -32.62 -1.22
CA ASP A 258 -12.68 -33.11 -2.14
C ASP A 258 -11.34 -32.34 -1.96
N TYR A 259 -10.35 -32.71 -2.78
CA TYR A 259 -9.03 -32.11 -2.76
C TYR A 259 -9.07 -30.60 -3.10
N ASN A 260 -9.97 -30.16 -4.00
CA ASN A 260 -10.08 -28.75 -4.34
C ASN A 260 -10.59 -27.92 -3.15
N HIS A 261 -11.54 -28.45 -2.40
CA HIS A 261 -12.02 -27.80 -1.17
C HIS A 261 -10.92 -27.68 -0.12
N LEU A 262 -10.09 -28.73 0.04
CA LEU A 262 -8.92 -28.70 0.91
C LEU A 262 -7.87 -27.69 0.44
N TYR A 263 -7.62 -27.61 -0.87
CA TYR A 263 -6.68 -26.64 -1.44
C TYR A 263 -7.13 -25.21 -1.19
N VAL A 264 -8.43 -24.91 -1.40
CA VAL A 264 -9.01 -23.59 -1.12
C VAL A 264 -8.95 -23.27 0.38
N ALA A 265 -9.26 -24.22 1.26
CA ALA A 265 -9.18 -24.03 2.71
C ALA A 265 -7.70 -23.77 3.14
N GLY A 266 -6.75 -24.55 2.63
CA GLY A 266 -5.32 -24.34 2.85
C GLY A 266 -4.87 -22.97 2.35
N SER A 267 -5.30 -22.57 1.15
CA SER A 267 -5.01 -21.25 0.58
C SER A 267 -5.54 -20.14 1.49
N ARG A 268 -6.75 -20.29 2.06
CA ARG A 268 -7.33 -19.33 3.01
C ARG A 268 -6.45 -19.18 4.26
N ILE A 269 -5.92 -20.27 4.80
CA ILE A 269 -4.98 -20.22 5.95
C ILE A 269 -3.69 -19.49 5.58
N ILE A 270 -3.09 -19.81 4.43
CA ILE A 270 -1.86 -19.14 3.98
C ILE A 270 -2.11 -17.65 3.73
N MET A 271 -3.26 -17.28 3.16
CA MET A 271 -3.65 -15.88 2.98
C MET A 271 -3.84 -15.14 4.31
N ARG A 272 -4.37 -15.78 5.36
CA ARG A 272 -4.40 -15.20 6.71
C ARG A 272 -3.00 -14.89 7.22
N CYS A 273 -2.02 -15.76 6.98
CA CYS A 273 -0.63 -15.49 7.33
C CYS A 273 -0.12 -14.23 6.59
N ILE A 274 -0.36 -14.10 5.28
CA ILE A 274 0.10 -12.96 4.47
C ILE A 274 -0.55 -11.67 4.92
N VAL A 275 -1.88 -11.67 5.12
CA VAL A 275 -2.62 -10.50 5.60
C VAL A 275 -2.17 -10.10 7.00
N THR A 276 -1.88 -11.06 7.88
CA THR A 276 -1.36 -10.79 9.22
C THR A 276 0.04 -10.17 9.16
N LEU A 277 0.96 -10.71 8.35
CA LEU A 277 2.30 -10.15 8.14
C LEU A 277 2.24 -8.72 7.57
N PHE A 278 1.32 -8.47 6.66
CA PHE A 278 1.06 -7.14 6.12
C PHE A 278 0.50 -6.18 7.19
N ALA A 279 -0.45 -6.65 8.01
CA ALA A 279 -1.04 -5.85 9.08
C ALA A 279 -0.02 -5.54 10.18
N GLU A 280 0.84 -6.50 10.55
CA GLU A 280 1.96 -6.28 11.47
C GLU A 280 2.97 -5.27 10.91
N ALA A 281 3.35 -5.40 9.64
CA ALA A 281 4.31 -4.50 8.99
C ALA A 281 3.81 -3.06 8.86
N ARG A 282 2.48 -2.86 8.88
CA ARG A 282 1.81 -1.54 8.84
C ARG A 282 1.30 -1.07 10.19
N GLN A 283 1.65 -1.76 11.27
CA GLN A 283 1.24 -1.42 12.64
C GLN A 283 -0.30 -1.35 12.81
N LEU A 284 -1.05 -2.11 12.01
CA LEU A 284 -2.49 -2.27 12.17
C LEU A 284 -2.83 -3.21 13.32
N LEU A 285 -1.88 -4.05 13.75
CA LEU A 285 -1.94 -4.89 14.93
C LEU A 285 -1.00 -4.32 16.00
N PRO A 286 -1.23 -4.58 17.30
CA PRO A 286 -0.49 -3.94 18.39
C PRO A 286 0.93 -4.51 18.55
N VAL A 287 1.78 -4.36 17.53
CA VAL A 287 3.13 -4.92 17.49
C VAL A 287 4.07 -4.34 18.56
N ASP A 288 3.77 -3.16 19.09
CA ASP A 288 4.51 -2.54 20.20
C ASP A 288 4.11 -3.12 21.57
N ASN A 289 3.01 -3.89 21.63
CA ASN A 289 2.59 -4.58 22.84
C ASN A 289 3.43 -5.84 23.07
N THR A 290 4.11 -5.91 24.21
CA THR A 290 5.03 -7.00 24.54
C THR A 290 4.33 -8.36 24.57
N ILE A 291 3.09 -8.44 25.06
CA ILE A 291 2.31 -9.69 25.11
C ILE A 291 1.96 -10.14 23.70
N TYR A 292 1.49 -9.22 22.87
CA TYR A 292 1.21 -9.52 21.47
C TYR A 292 2.46 -10.02 20.75
N GLN A 293 3.56 -9.30 20.88
CA GLN A 293 4.82 -9.63 20.21
C GLN A 293 5.36 -11.01 20.62
N GLN A 294 5.30 -11.35 21.90
CA GLN A 294 5.85 -12.62 22.40
C GLN A 294 4.92 -13.81 22.21
N ALA A 295 3.60 -13.61 22.37
CA ALA A 295 2.63 -14.69 22.37
C ALA A 295 1.88 -14.87 21.07
N TYR A 296 1.61 -13.81 20.31
CA TYR A 296 0.75 -13.84 19.13
C TYR A 296 1.45 -13.49 17.83
N SER A 297 2.31 -12.45 17.80
CA SER A 297 2.93 -11.97 16.57
C SER A 297 3.50 -13.08 15.70
N LEU A 298 3.19 -13.02 14.40
CA LEU A 298 3.62 -13.99 13.41
C LEU A 298 5.14 -13.89 13.15
N GLU A 299 5.65 -12.66 13.05
CA GLU A 299 7.09 -12.43 12.96
C GLU A 299 7.81 -12.84 14.24
N GLY A 300 7.22 -12.59 15.42
CA GLY A 300 7.73 -13.05 16.70
C GLY A 300 7.81 -14.59 16.78
N LEU A 301 6.79 -15.29 16.30
CA LEU A 301 6.77 -16.75 16.20
C LEU A 301 7.89 -17.25 15.29
N ARG A 302 8.02 -16.67 14.09
CA ARG A 302 9.09 -17.03 13.15
C ARG A 302 10.48 -16.87 13.77
N GLN A 303 10.73 -15.75 14.47
CA GLN A 303 12.02 -15.51 15.13
C GLN A 303 12.29 -16.49 16.27
N GLN A 304 11.26 -16.88 17.01
CA GLN A 304 11.41 -17.89 18.07
C GLN A 304 11.77 -19.27 17.50
N LEU A 305 11.10 -19.67 16.42
CA LEU A 305 11.40 -20.92 15.71
C LEU A 305 12.81 -20.90 15.09
N ASP A 306 13.22 -19.79 14.51
CA ASP A 306 14.57 -19.59 13.95
C ASP A 306 15.65 -19.75 15.03
N ARG A 307 15.45 -19.11 16.21
CA ARG A 307 16.38 -19.27 17.35
C ARG A 307 16.42 -20.69 17.87
N ARG A 308 15.28 -21.40 17.93
CA ARG A 308 15.22 -22.80 18.38
C ARG A 308 15.89 -23.76 17.39
N SER A 309 15.88 -23.44 16.09
CA SER A 309 16.55 -24.23 15.07
C SER A 309 18.08 -24.22 15.19
N GLY A 310 18.64 -23.24 15.92
CA GLY A 310 20.08 -23.11 16.15
C GLY A 310 20.90 -22.88 14.89
N GLY A 311 20.28 -22.42 13.80
CA GLY A 311 20.92 -22.19 12.49
C GLY A 311 21.40 -23.45 11.77
N ARG A 312 21.32 -24.60 12.40
CA ARG A 312 21.63 -25.93 11.85
C ARG A 312 20.42 -26.84 12.07
N GLY A 313 19.80 -27.27 10.98
CA GLY A 313 18.91 -28.41 10.86
C GLY A 313 17.81 -28.59 11.93
N SER A 314 16.76 -28.87 11.45
CA SER A 314 15.38 -29.07 11.85
C SER A 314 15.06 -30.00 13.03
N ASP A 315 15.97 -30.83 13.54
CA ASP A 315 15.61 -31.92 14.44
C ASP A 315 14.94 -31.50 15.74
N ARG A 316 15.31 -30.35 16.31
CA ARG A 316 14.68 -29.83 17.52
C ARG A 316 13.24 -29.38 17.34
N LEU A 317 12.85 -28.99 16.12
CA LEU A 317 11.51 -28.54 15.81
C LEU A 317 10.57 -29.66 15.35
N THR A 318 11.12 -30.83 14.98
CA THR A 318 10.35 -31.95 14.43
C THR A 318 9.35 -32.52 15.43
N HIS A 319 9.70 -32.51 16.72
CA HIS A 319 8.87 -33.05 17.80
C HIS A 319 8.00 -31.98 18.48
N GLY A 320 8.29 -30.69 18.27
CA GLY A 320 7.46 -29.59 18.78
C GLY A 320 6.11 -29.51 18.07
N ARG A 321 5.05 -29.14 18.83
CA ARG A 321 3.67 -28.98 18.32
C ARG A 321 3.02 -27.70 18.85
N SER A 322 3.82 -26.70 19.20
CA SER A 322 3.34 -25.47 19.83
C SER A 322 3.02 -24.35 18.84
N ALA A 323 3.62 -24.37 17.66
CA ALA A 323 3.52 -23.29 16.70
C ALA A 323 2.16 -23.23 16.00
N TRP A 324 1.60 -24.40 15.64
CA TRP A 324 0.32 -24.47 14.95
C TRP A 324 -0.85 -23.97 15.81
N PRO A 325 -1.09 -24.45 17.03
CA PRO A 325 -2.15 -23.91 17.90
C PRO A 325 -2.00 -22.41 18.14
N ARG A 326 -0.77 -21.91 18.24
CA ARG A 326 -0.51 -20.48 18.41
C ARG A 326 -0.92 -19.68 17.16
N LEU A 327 -0.69 -20.22 15.96
CA LEU A 327 -1.11 -19.60 14.72
C LEU A 327 -2.65 -19.50 14.65
N ILE A 328 -3.35 -20.57 15.01
CA ILE A 328 -4.81 -20.58 15.04
C ILE A 328 -5.36 -19.62 16.10
N ALA A 329 -4.73 -19.55 17.27
CA ALA A 329 -5.11 -18.58 18.31
C ALA A 329 -4.95 -17.12 17.84
N LEU A 330 -3.93 -16.83 17.04
CA LEU A 330 -3.75 -15.49 16.43
C LEU A 330 -4.89 -15.18 15.46
N PHE A 331 -5.29 -16.11 14.59
CA PHE A 331 -6.40 -15.90 13.67
C PHE A 331 -7.71 -15.65 14.41
N ASN A 332 -7.97 -16.41 15.46
CA ASN A 332 -9.13 -16.22 16.31
C ASN A 332 -9.10 -14.85 17.03
N LEU A 333 -7.93 -14.42 17.47
CA LEU A 333 -7.74 -13.08 18.08
C LEU A 333 -8.06 -11.97 17.08
N ILE A 334 -7.64 -12.10 15.82
CA ILE A 334 -7.95 -11.12 14.75
C ILE A 334 -9.44 -11.13 14.44
N TYR A 335 -10.06 -12.31 14.34
CA TYR A 335 -11.48 -12.45 14.02
C TYR A 335 -12.38 -11.90 15.13
N HIS A 336 -12.21 -12.36 16.36
CA HIS A 336 -13.06 -12.00 17.50
C HIS A 336 -12.65 -10.70 18.19
N GLY A 337 -11.40 -10.28 18.04
CA GLY A 337 -10.85 -9.17 18.78
C GLY A 337 -10.60 -9.51 20.25
N SER A 338 -10.13 -8.51 21.01
CA SER A 338 -9.95 -8.58 22.47
C SER A 338 -10.18 -7.21 23.08
N SER A 339 -11.05 -7.14 24.09
CA SER A 339 -11.26 -5.95 24.93
C SER A 339 -10.39 -5.93 26.17
N HIS A 340 -9.52 -6.94 26.37
CA HIS A 340 -8.66 -7.03 27.53
C HIS A 340 -7.61 -5.92 27.54
N GLN A 341 -7.46 -5.19 28.66
CA GLN A 341 -6.56 -4.04 28.78
C GLN A 341 -5.09 -4.34 28.39
N ALA A 342 -4.63 -5.56 28.70
CA ALA A 342 -3.25 -5.96 28.41
C ALA A 342 -2.99 -6.27 26.93
N ILE A 343 -4.01 -6.55 26.14
CA ILE A 343 -3.92 -6.87 24.71
C ILE A 343 -5.19 -6.41 23.98
N PRO A 344 -5.40 -5.11 23.81
CA PRO A 344 -6.56 -4.61 23.08
C PRO A 344 -6.37 -4.86 21.60
N VAL A 345 -7.26 -5.62 20.98
CA VAL A 345 -7.30 -5.87 19.54
C VAL A 345 -8.72 -5.59 19.06
N PRO A 346 -8.92 -4.70 18.07
CA PRO A 346 -10.25 -4.49 17.50
C PRO A 346 -10.82 -5.77 16.90
N HIS A 347 -12.12 -5.92 16.93
CA HIS A 347 -12.81 -6.96 16.17
C HIS A 347 -12.73 -6.62 14.68
N TYR A 348 -11.87 -7.32 13.94
CA TYR A 348 -11.76 -7.11 12.49
C TYR A 348 -12.81 -7.90 11.72
N GLY A 349 -13.17 -9.10 12.18
CA GLY A 349 -14.14 -9.95 11.50
C GLY A 349 -13.72 -10.33 10.08
N GLY A 350 -14.71 -10.49 9.21
CA GLY A 350 -14.50 -10.74 7.77
C GLY A 350 -14.32 -12.22 7.41
N ALA A 351 -14.80 -12.58 6.22
CA ALA A 351 -14.87 -13.97 5.74
C ALA A 351 -13.49 -14.67 5.67
N LEU A 352 -12.40 -13.92 5.47
CA LEU A 352 -11.07 -14.51 5.41
C LEU A 352 -10.66 -15.14 6.74
N PHE A 353 -10.93 -14.49 7.88
CA PHE A 353 -10.53 -14.96 9.22
C PHE A 353 -11.61 -15.77 9.92
N GLU A 354 -12.78 -15.92 9.32
CA GLU A 354 -13.88 -16.72 9.88
C GLU A 354 -13.42 -18.17 10.10
N PRO A 355 -13.49 -18.70 11.34
CA PRO A 355 -13.09 -20.06 11.63
C PRO A 355 -13.90 -21.08 10.84
N GLY A 356 -13.32 -22.24 10.57
CA GLY A 356 -14.02 -23.35 9.96
C GLY A 356 -15.11 -23.90 10.88
N ASP A 357 -16.26 -24.31 10.29
CA ASP A 357 -17.37 -24.93 11.00
C ASP A 357 -17.57 -26.37 10.47
N PRO A 358 -17.38 -27.41 11.30
CA PRO A 358 -17.55 -28.80 10.90
C PRO A 358 -18.98 -29.16 10.53
N GLU A 359 -19.97 -28.40 11.04
CA GLU A 359 -21.39 -28.61 10.77
C GLU A 359 -21.92 -27.75 9.60
N SER A 360 -21.08 -26.91 9.01
CA SER A 360 -21.44 -26.07 7.88
C SER A 360 -21.91 -26.87 6.68
N THR A 361 -22.79 -26.29 5.87
CA THR A 361 -23.14 -26.83 4.55
C THR A 361 -22.06 -26.58 3.49
N ASP A 362 -21.15 -25.61 3.72
CA ASP A 362 -20.04 -25.29 2.84
C ASP A 362 -18.89 -26.30 3.01
N PRO A 363 -18.52 -27.05 1.96
CA PRO A 363 -17.41 -28.01 2.02
C PRO A 363 -16.06 -27.36 2.36
N ILE A 364 -15.85 -26.09 1.96
CA ILE A 364 -14.60 -25.36 2.25
C ILE A 364 -14.53 -25.06 3.76
N SER A 365 -15.65 -24.68 4.39
CA SER A 365 -15.71 -24.43 5.83
C SER A 365 -15.44 -25.71 6.63
N LYS A 366 -15.96 -26.87 6.19
CA LYS A 366 -15.64 -28.17 6.80
C LYS A 366 -14.17 -28.53 6.66
N ALA A 367 -13.59 -28.34 5.47
CA ALA A 367 -12.18 -28.56 5.23
C ALA A 367 -11.32 -27.68 6.13
N LEU A 368 -11.69 -26.41 6.26
CA LEU A 368 -11.02 -25.43 7.11
C LEU A 368 -11.06 -25.86 8.59
N ALA A 369 -12.23 -26.32 9.09
CA ALA A 369 -12.38 -26.84 10.45
C ALA A 369 -11.43 -27.99 10.75
N VAL A 370 -11.24 -28.91 9.79
CA VAL A 370 -10.29 -30.03 9.94
C VAL A 370 -8.85 -29.52 10.00
N LEU A 371 -8.46 -28.58 9.14
CA LEU A 371 -7.10 -28.01 9.15
C LEU A 371 -6.82 -27.21 10.43
N GLU A 372 -7.82 -26.53 10.98
CA GLU A 372 -7.72 -25.73 12.21
C GLU A 372 -7.87 -26.55 13.49
N SER A 373 -8.26 -27.81 13.38
CA SER A 373 -8.49 -28.71 14.52
C SER A 373 -7.29 -28.79 15.44
N GLN A 374 -7.55 -28.95 16.74
CA GLN A 374 -6.52 -29.22 17.73
C GLN A 374 -5.84 -30.59 17.51
N ASP A 375 -6.52 -31.52 16.85
CA ASP A 375 -6.01 -32.83 16.48
C ASP A 375 -5.03 -32.77 15.29
N ASN A 376 -4.94 -31.63 14.63
CA ASN A 376 -4.00 -31.42 13.52
C ASN A 376 -2.57 -31.19 14.05
N LEU A 377 -1.84 -32.28 14.20
CA LEU A 377 -0.52 -32.32 14.84
C LEU A 377 0.61 -31.85 13.94
N ILE A 378 0.49 -30.69 13.34
CA ILE A 378 1.55 -30.06 12.54
C ILE A 378 2.76 -29.74 13.42
N SER A 379 3.95 -30.15 12.98
CA SER A 379 5.18 -29.90 13.73
C SER A 379 5.63 -28.44 13.65
N ASP A 380 6.35 -27.98 14.68
CA ASP A 380 6.98 -26.66 14.68
C ASP A 380 7.91 -26.48 13.48
N GLN A 381 8.53 -27.56 13.00
CA GLN A 381 9.35 -27.58 11.79
C GLN A 381 8.55 -27.27 10.51
N GLN A 382 7.36 -27.87 10.36
CA GLN A 382 6.50 -27.64 9.20
C GLN A 382 5.97 -26.20 9.20
N VAL A 383 5.52 -25.71 10.36
CA VAL A 383 5.11 -24.28 10.51
C VAL A 383 6.29 -23.36 10.18
N PHE A 384 7.48 -23.65 10.67
CA PHE A 384 8.68 -22.85 10.37
C PHE A 384 9.00 -22.82 8.88
N THR A 385 8.86 -23.95 8.20
CA THR A 385 9.07 -24.05 6.74
C THR A 385 8.07 -23.17 5.99
N ILE A 386 6.78 -23.22 6.33
CA ILE A 386 5.74 -22.38 5.76
C ILE A 386 6.05 -20.89 5.99
N LEU A 387 6.35 -20.50 7.23
CA LEU A 387 6.67 -19.11 7.54
C LEU A 387 7.94 -18.61 6.82
N ARG A 388 8.95 -19.47 6.65
CA ARG A 388 10.14 -19.12 5.86
C ARG A 388 9.81 -18.93 4.38
N LEU A 389 8.98 -19.76 3.79
CA LEU A 389 8.53 -19.61 2.41
C LEU A 389 7.85 -18.25 2.21
N LEU A 390 7.01 -17.82 3.14
CA LEU A 390 6.29 -16.57 3.05
C LEU A 390 7.15 -15.34 3.35
N THR A 391 8.09 -15.43 4.30
CA THR A 391 8.84 -14.27 4.82
C THR A 391 10.23 -14.08 4.23
N ARG A 392 10.72 -15.02 3.44
CA ARG A 392 12.05 -14.96 2.83
C ARG A 392 11.96 -15.03 1.30
N THR A 393 12.77 -14.24 0.63
CA THR A 393 12.90 -14.25 -0.83
C THR A 393 14.35 -14.13 -1.22
N ARG A 394 14.69 -14.63 -2.41
CA ARG A 394 16.03 -14.44 -2.96
C ARG A 394 16.14 -13.03 -3.51
N VAL A 395 17.03 -12.25 -2.91
CA VAL A 395 17.33 -10.88 -3.32
C VAL A 395 18.69 -10.87 -4.03
N LYS A 396 18.75 -10.24 -5.20
CA LYS A 396 19.97 -10.06 -5.94
C LYS A 396 20.77 -8.90 -5.34
N ILE A 397 21.91 -9.20 -4.72
CA ILE A 397 22.81 -8.19 -4.16
C ILE A 397 24.01 -8.06 -5.09
N ARG A 398 24.37 -6.81 -5.40
CA ARG A 398 25.62 -6.51 -6.12
C ARG A 398 26.76 -6.42 -5.10
N GLN A 399 27.66 -7.39 -5.13
CA GLN A 399 28.86 -7.41 -4.31
C GLN A 399 30.07 -7.18 -5.21
N GLY A 400 30.55 -5.93 -5.25
CA GLY A 400 31.56 -5.51 -6.22
C GLY A 400 31.06 -5.61 -7.67
N ASN A 401 31.74 -6.42 -8.50
CA ASN A 401 31.41 -6.60 -9.92
C ASN A 401 30.55 -7.86 -10.19
N ARG A 402 30.14 -8.59 -9.14
CA ARG A 402 29.35 -9.84 -9.25
C ARG A 402 27.97 -9.67 -8.61
N ASN A 403 26.95 -10.21 -9.27
CA ASN A 403 25.61 -10.33 -8.71
C ASN A 403 25.52 -11.64 -7.95
N THR A 404 25.24 -11.58 -6.64
CA THR A 404 25.05 -12.74 -5.78
C THR A 404 23.60 -12.76 -5.30
N TRP A 405 22.97 -13.94 -5.31
CA TRP A 405 21.63 -14.13 -4.74
C TRP A 405 21.78 -14.43 -3.24
N VAL A 406 21.12 -13.61 -2.43
CA VAL A 406 21.09 -13.78 -0.97
C VAL A 406 19.66 -13.92 -0.51
N ASP A 407 19.43 -14.77 0.48
CA ASP A 407 18.12 -14.95 1.09
C ASP A 407 17.82 -13.75 2.00
N GLY A 408 16.89 -12.90 1.60
CA GLY A 408 16.52 -11.66 2.28
C GLY A 408 15.07 -11.67 2.75
N PRO A 409 14.71 -10.80 3.72
CA PRO A 409 13.34 -10.70 4.18
C PRO A 409 12.43 -10.08 3.11
N VAL A 410 11.19 -10.57 3.04
CA VAL A 410 10.12 -9.94 2.26
C VAL A 410 9.67 -8.66 2.99
N ASN A 411 9.62 -7.55 2.26
CA ASN A 411 9.12 -6.29 2.83
C ASN A 411 7.61 -6.16 2.61
N PHE A 412 6.82 -6.64 3.57
CA PHE A 412 5.36 -6.58 3.51
C PHE A 412 4.80 -5.14 3.57
N SER A 413 5.52 -4.19 4.17
CA SER A 413 5.07 -2.78 4.20
C SER A 413 5.06 -2.14 2.81
N ALA A 414 5.88 -2.66 1.88
CA ALA A 414 5.96 -2.18 0.50
C ALA A 414 4.89 -2.78 -0.43
N LEU A 415 4.17 -3.83 0.00
CA LEU A 415 3.08 -4.41 -0.77
C LEU A 415 1.86 -3.48 -0.74
N SER A 416 1.16 -3.33 -1.87
CA SER A 416 -0.15 -2.69 -1.88
C SER A 416 -1.26 -3.70 -1.51
N SER A 417 -2.38 -3.18 -1.02
CA SER A 417 -3.56 -4.01 -0.74
C SER A 417 -4.12 -4.70 -1.99
N GLU A 418 -3.98 -4.07 -3.16
CA GLU A 418 -4.37 -4.64 -4.46
C GLU A 418 -3.62 -5.94 -4.78
N TYR A 419 -2.31 -6.00 -4.46
CA TYR A 419 -1.52 -7.21 -4.69
C TYR A 419 -1.89 -8.35 -3.75
N ILE A 420 -2.32 -8.03 -2.54
CA ILE A 420 -2.86 -9.05 -1.62
C ILE A 420 -4.18 -9.61 -2.19
N GLY A 421 -5.02 -8.76 -2.79
CA GLY A 421 -6.22 -9.19 -3.52
C GLY A 421 -5.88 -10.13 -4.68
N ILE A 422 -4.91 -9.78 -5.53
CA ILE A 422 -4.46 -10.61 -6.66
C ILE A 422 -3.92 -11.98 -6.18
N LEU A 423 -3.17 -12.01 -5.08
CA LEU A 423 -2.69 -13.26 -4.49
C LEU A 423 -3.81 -14.16 -3.95
N TYR A 424 -4.96 -13.56 -3.62
CA TYR A 424 -6.15 -14.29 -3.17
C TYR A 424 -6.98 -14.84 -4.33
N GLU A 425 -7.01 -14.15 -5.47
CA GLU A 425 -7.80 -14.50 -6.65
C GLU A 425 -7.07 -15.48 -7.61
N GLY A 426 -5.75 -15.55 -7.58
CA GLY A 426 -4.89 -16.38 -8.43
C GLY A 426 -4.41 -17.65 -7.76
#